data_c8a2cee64fdb6ae08929c000c0c92dd1
#
_entry.id   c8a2cee64fdb6ae08929c000c0c92dd1
#
_cell.length_a   1.000
_cell.length_b   1.000
_cell.length_c   1.000
_cell.angle_alpha   90.00
_cell.angle_beta   90.00
_cell.angle_gamma   90.00
#
_symmetry.space_group_name_H-M   'P 1'
#
loop_
_entity.id
_entity.type
_entity.pdbx_description
1 polymer ?
#
loop_
_entity_poly.entity_id
_entity_poly.type
_entity_poly.pdbx_seq_one_letter_code
_entity_poly.pdbx_strand_id
1 'polypeptide(L)' 'MLTAKSMQRIINEVVGGKIVKENETGEAKKFRQEIVASVKRTRKLAKEKGIKNTVIQFTPEF' A
#
# COMPACT_ATOMS: atom_id res chain seq x y z
N MET A 1 -16.12 -3.16 -11.17
CA MET A 1 -16.26 -2.79 -9.74
C MET A 1 -15.31 -3.61 -8.88
N LEU A 2 -14.66 -2.95 -7.95
CA LEU A 2 -13.74 -3.63 -7.07
C LEU A 2 -14.47 -4.34 -5.96
N THR A 3 -14.04 -5.56 -5.68
CA THR A 3 -14.58 -6.30 -4.55
C THR A 3 -13.64 -6.16 -3.37
N ALA A 4 -14.14 -6.56 -2.19
CA ALA A 4 -13.32 -6.51 -1.00
C ALA A 4 -12.06 -7.35 -1.17
N LYS A 5 -12.19 -8.50 -1.82
CA LYS A 5 -11.03 -9.36 -2.06
C LYS A 5 -10.02 -8.68 -2.98
N SER A 6 -10.52 -8.03 -4.02
CA SER A 6 -9.62 -7.35 -4.96
C SER A 6 -8.88 -6.22 -4.26
N MET A 7 -9.59 -5.45 -3.46
CA MET A 7 -8.95 -4.35 -2.74
C MET A 7 -7.90 -4.87 -1.76
N GLN A 8 -8.22 -5.94 -1.06
CA GLN A 8 -7.26 -6.51 -0.13
C GLN A 8 -6.03 -7.02 -0.85
N ARG A 9 -6.23 -7.65 -2.01
CA ARG A 9 -5.09 -8.14 -2.80
C ARG A 9 -4.19 -6.98 -3.21
N ILE A 10 -4.79 -5.89 -3.68
CA ILE A 10 -4.02 -4.74 -4.13
C ILE A 10 -3.21 -4.16 -2.97
N ILE A 11 -3.84 -4.03 -1.82
CA ILE A 11 -3.15 -3.52 -0.64
C ILE A 11 -1.95 -4.41 -0.31
N ASN A 12 -2.16 -5.71 -0.30
CA ASN A 12 -1.07 -6.65 0.01
C ASN A 12 0.05 -6.54 -1.00
N GLU A 13 -0.29 -6.42 -2.28
CA GLU A 13 0.72 -6.32 -3.32
C GLU A 13 1.52 -5.04 -3.21
N VAL A 14 0.84 -3.93 -2.96
CA VAL A 14 1.54 -2.66 -2.85
C VAL A 14 2.47 -2.65 -1.64
N VAL A 15 2.00 -3.18 -0.52
CA VAL A 15 2.83 -3.26 0.67
C VAL A 15 4.03 -4.14 0.41
N GLY A 16 3.86 -5.17 -0.40
CA GLY A 16 4.95 -6.06 -0.76
C GLY A 16 5.87 -5.53 -1.84
N GLY A 17 5.59 -4.33 -2.36
CA GLY A 17 6.46 -3.71 -3.35
C GLY A 17 5.95 -3.76 -4.78
N LYS A 18 4.82 -4.39 -5.02
CA LYS A 18 4.29 -4.49 -6.38
C LYS A 18 3.45 -3.27 -6.68
N ILE A 19 4.08 -2.26 -7.25
CA ILE A 19 3.45 -0.96 -7.45
C ILE A 19 2.65 -0.89 -8.74
N VAL A 20 3.09 -1.61 -9.76
CA VAL A 20 2.43 -1.58 -11.07
C VAL A 20 2.03 -2.98 -11.47
N LYS A 21 0.86 -3.08 -12.04
CA LYS A 21 0.38 -4.36 -12.54
C LYS A 21 -0.16 -4.16 -13.94
N GLU A 22 0.27 -5.02 -14.86
CA GLU A 22 -0.21 -4.95 -16.23
C GLU A 22 -1.62 -5.50 -16.32
N ASN A 23 -2.35 -5.06 -17.31
CA ASN A 23 -3.71 -5.54 -17.58
C ASN A 23 -4.69 -5.19 -16.47
N GLU A 24 -4.37 -4.20 -15.67
CA GLU A 24 -5.28 -3.81 -14.62
C GLU A 24 -6.34 -2.86 -15.17
N THR A 25 -7.60 -3.06 -14.76
CA THR A 25 -8.69 -2.21 -15.21
C THR A 25 -8.59 -0.84 -14.55
N GLY A 26 -9.41 0.10 -15.08
CA GLY A 26 -9.33 1.47 -14.62
C GLY A 26 -9.55 1.63 -13.13
N GLU A 27 -10.58 0.99 -12.59
CA GLU A 27 -10.87 1.13 -11.16
C GLU A 27 -9.77 0.54 -10.30
N ALA A 28 -9.30 -0.64 -10.67
CA ALA A 28 -8.25 -1.29 -9.91
C ALA A 28 -6.96 -0.49 -9.99
N LYS A 29 -6.66 0.05 -11.18
CA LYS A 29 -5.46 0.85 -11.36
C LYS A 29 -5.52 2.10 -10.50
N LYS A 30 -6.66 2.75 -10.46
CA LYS A 30 -6.83 3.95 -9.66
C LYS A 30 -6.67 3.65 -8.18
N PHE A 31 -7.29 2.57 -7.74
CA PHE A 31 -7.18 2.17 -6.34
C PHE A 31 -5.74 1.86 -5.98
N ARG A 32 -5.04 1.15 -6.85
CA ARG A 32 -3.63 0.83 -6.60
C ARG A 32 -2.80 2.08 -6.46
N GLN A 33 -3.05 3.08 -7.30
CA GLN A 33 -2.30 4.32 -7.23
C GLN A 33 -2.55 5.04 -5.90
N GLU A 34 -3.78 5.01 -5.42
CA GLU A 34 -4.09 5.63 -4.15
C GLU A 34 -3.38 4.92 -3.00
N ILE A 35 -3.35 3.60 -3.05
CA ILE A 35 -2.66 2.83 -2.01
C ILE A 35 -1.16 3.11 -2.05
N VAL A 36 -0.60 3.16 -3.26
CA VAL A 36 0.83 3.47 -3.41
C VAL A 36 1.15 4.83 -2.80
N ALA A 37 0.31 5.81 -3.08
CA ALA A 37 0.53 7.15 -2.53
C ALA A 37 0.45 7.13 -1.00
N SER A 38 -0.50 6.40 -0.45
CA SER A 38 -0.64 6.30 1.00
C SER A 38 0.58 5.67 1.63
N VAL A 39 1.08 4.58 1.02
CA VAL A 39 2.25 3.90 1.55
C VAL A 39 3.46 4.80 1.50
N LYS A 40 3.64 5.50 0.39
CA LYS A 40 4.78 6.41 0.25
C LYS A 40 4.72 7.53 1.28
N ARG A 41 3.52 8.08 1.50
CA ARG A 41 3.35 9.14 2.49
C ARG A 41 3.69 8.64 3.88
N THR A 42 3.21 7.46 4.23
CA THR A 42 3.46 6.90 5.54
C THR A 42 4.95 6.69 5.76
N ARG A 43 5.65 6.14 4.76
CA ARG A 43 7.08 5.92 4.86
C ARG A 43 7.84 7.21 5.01
N LYS A 44 7.42 8.24 4.27
CA LYS A 44 8.08 9.53 4.35
C LYS A 44 7.91 10.14 5.73
N LEU A 45 6.71 10.08 6.28
CA LEU A 45 6.46 10.61 7.62
C LEU A 45 7.30 9.88 8.67
N ALA A 46 7.36 8.57 8.56
CA ALA A 46 8.14 7.80 9.50
C ALA A 46 9.60 8.19 9.44
N LYS A 47 10.11 8.39 8.22
CA LYS A 47 11.49 8.77 8.04
C LYS A 47 11.77 10.15 8.60
N GLU A 48 10.86 11.07 8.38
CA GLU A 48 11.04 12.44 8.89
C GLU A 48 11.04 12.49 10.40
N LYS A 49 10.24 11.66 11.01
CA LYS A 49 10.16 11.61 12.47
C LYS A 49 11.26 10.75 13.07
N GLY A 50 12.07 10.13 12.25
CA GLY A 50 13.16 9.33 12.75
C GLY A 50 12.72 8.01 13.38
N ILE A 51 11.53 7.55 13.03
CA ILE A 51 11.03 6.30 13.59
C ILE A 51 11.58 5.16 12.77
N LYS A 52 12.60 4.53 13.27
CA LYS A 52 13.24 3.45 12.52
C LYS A 52 12.47 2.16 12.57
N ASN A 53 11.68 1.98 13.59
CA ASN A 53 10.96 0.73 13.76
C ASN A 53 9.56 0.77 13.22
N THR A 54 9.27 1.74 12.38
CA THR A 54 7.93 1.88 11.85
C THR A 54 7.48 0.62 11.12
N VAL A 55 8.39 0.03 10.38
CA VAL A 55 8.05 -1.19 9.64
C VAL A 55 7.63 -2.28 10.60
N ILE A 56 8.33 -2.36 11.70
CA ILE A 56 8.01 -3.35 12.70
C ILE A 56 6.65 -3.05 13.33
N GLN A 57 6.38 -1.77 13.50
CA GLN A 57 5.11 -1.37 14.09
C GLN A 57 3.93 -1.74 13.22
N PHE A 58 4.17 -1.93 11.94
CA PHE A 58 3.10 -2.32 11.05
C PHE A 58 2.67 -3.75 11.25
N THR A 59 3.45 -4.54 11.91
CA THR A 59 3.02 -5.90 12.13
C THR A 59 1.80 -5.86 13.03
N PRO A 60 0.85 -6.70 12.75
CA PRO A 60 -0.41 -6.68 13.48
C PRO A 60 -0.28 -7.42 14.79
N GLU A 61 0.62 -6.98 15.56
CA GLU A 61 0.79 -7.65 16.83
C GLU A 61 0.07 -6.91 17.91
N PHE A 62 -0.66 -5.92 17.54
CA PHE A 62 -1.48 -5.27 18.50
C PHE A 62 -2.88 -5.78 18.45
#